data_9e8d8de6b562d013afad928bec730536
#
_entry.id   9e8d8de6b562d013afad928bec730536
#
_cell.length_a   1.000
_cell.length_b   1.000
_cell.length_c   1.000
_cell.angle_alpha   90.00
_cell.angle_beta   90.00
_cell.angle_gamma   90.00
#
_symmetry.space_group_name_H-M   'P 1'
#
loop_
_entity.id
_entity.type
_entity.pdbx_description
1 polymer ?
#
loop_
_entity_poly.entity_id
_entity_poly.type
_entity_poly.pdbx_seq_one_letter_code
_entity_poly.pdbx_strand_id
1 'polypeptide(L)'
;MMSKIGVCWLAIFSCLCFACSWVDDDLSDCPSGFWLKLSYKYNMLNVDAAFTQLKNASIFIFDETGNYIETQHIDSLTLHQNDCQVRLESLSPGKYNFLVWSGLTDSCYECSASGVRLLCDVSGTSSKQLPALFNGRLEGVVVSEEYTVCEVLLMKLTHRFTCVLQGQNPTPFADDE
;
A
#
# COMPACT_ATOMS: atom_id res chain seq x y z
N MET A 1 60.35 -2.47 41.85
CA MET A 1 59.31 -1.73 42.59
C MET A 1 58.48 -0.98 41.61
N MET A 2 57.40 -1.61 41.09
CA MET A 2 56.48 -0.96 40.13
C MET A 2 55.77 0.17 40.88
N SER A 3 55.92 1.38 40.33
CA SER A 3 55.25 2.55 40.88
C SER A 3 53.73 2.35 40.92
N LYS A 4 53.13 2.63 42.11
CA LYS A 4 51.64 2.56 42.29
C LYS A 4 50.89 3.37 41.21
N ILE A 5 51.54 4.35 40.62
CA ILE A 5 51.00 5.16 39.50
C ILE A 5 50.83 4.31 38.21
N GLY A 6 51.78 3.43 37.88
CA GLY A 6 51.70 2.57 36.70
C GLY A 6 50.54 1.56 36.74
N VAL A 7 50.27 1.02 37.95
CA VAL A 7 49.15 0.08 38.13
C VAL A 7 47.79 0.78 37.97
N CYS A 8 47.69 2.05 38.42
CA CYS A 8 46.47 2.83 38.29
C CYS A 8 46.16 3.16 36.81
N TRP A 9 47.18 3.52 36.01
CA TRP A 9 47.06 3.78 34.58
C TRP A 9 46.66 2.50 33.79
N LEU A 10 47.19 1.36 34.18
CA LEU A 10 46.84 0.08 33.53
C LEU A 10 45.40 -0.32 33.83
N ALA A 11 44.89 -0.09 35.03
CA ALA A 11 43.52 -0.35 35.44
C ALA A 11 42.53 0.59 34.68
N ILE A 12 42.86 1.87 34.53
CA ILE A 12 42.03 2.83 33.80
C ILE A 12 41.97 2.45 32.30
N PHE A 13 43.08 2.05 31.71
CA PHE A 13 43.12 1.62 30.28
C PHE A 13 42.35 0.34 30.06
N SER A 14 42.37 -0.62 31.00
CA SER A 14 41.58 -1.84 30.95
C SER A 14 40.07 -1.56 31.01
N CYS A 15 39.63 -0.61 31.86
CA CYS A 15 38.20 -0.21 31.91
C CYS A 15 37.68 0.44 30.62
N LEU A 16 38.53 1.15 29.92
CA LEU A 16 38.16 1.79 28.64
C LEU A 16 37.94 0.76 27.53
N CYS A 17 38.63 -0.38 27.55
CA CYS A 17 38.46 -1.44 26.56
C CYS A 17 37.16 -2.25 26.75
N PHE A 18 36.54 -2.24 27.93
CA PHE A 18 35.26 -2.92 28.16
C PHE A 18 34.03 -2.05 27.91
N ALA A 19 34.20 -0.75 27.71
CA ALA A 19 33.07 0.16 27.47
C ALA A 19 32.49 0.07 26.06
N CYS A 20 33.18 -0.55 25.11
CA CYS A 20 32.70 -0.66 23.72
C CYS A 20 31.77 -1.85 23.43
N SER A 21 31.56 -2.76 24.37
CA SER A 21 30.74 -3.97 24.12
C SER A 21 29.32 -3.90 24.69
N TRP A 22 28.84 -2.73 25.13
CA TRP A 22 27.51 -2.58 25.73
C TRP A 22 26.51 -1.84 24.86
N VAL A 23 26.88 -1.53 23.62
CA VAL A 23 25.93 -1.07 22.61
C VAL A 23 25.68 -2.26 21.68
N ASP A 24 24.98 -3.27 22.17
CA ASP A 24 24.21 -4.15 21.30
C ASP A 24 23.06 -3.27 20.79
N ASP A 25 23.28 -2.62 19.67
CA ASP A 25 22.17 -2.05 18.89
C ASP A 25 21.28 -3.23 18.53
N ASP A 26 20.18 -3.38 19.26
CA ASP A 26 19.16 -4.35 18.91
C ASP A 26 18.54 -3.93 17.58
N LEU A 27 19.11 -4.47 16.51
CA LEU A 27 18.64 -4.23 15.13
C LEU A 27 17.38 -5.04 14.81
N SER A 28 16.80 -5.76 15.77
CA SER A 28 15.59 -6.57 15.57
C SER A 28 14.38 -5.70 15.17
N ASP A 29 14.35 -4.44 15.60
CA ASP A 29 13.31 -3.48 15.22
C ASP A 29 13.57 -2.76 13.88
N CYS A 30 14.74 -2.99 13.26
CA CYS A 30 15.03 -2.40 11.96
C CYS A 30 14.13 -3.04 10.89
N PRO A 31 13.41 -2.24 10.11
CA PRO A 31 12.61 -2.78 9.03
C PRO A 31 13.52 -3.52 8.04
N SER A 32 13.14 -4.75 7.71
CA SER A 32 13.87 -5.61 6.78
C SER A 32 12.94 -6.13 5.70
N GLY A 33 13.52 -6.56 4.57
CA GLY A 33 12.80 -7.14 3.46
C GLY A 33 12.16 -6.12 2.53
N PHE A 34 11.30 -6.61 1.66
CA PHE A 34 10.71 -5.83 0.58
C PHE A 34 9.34 -5.29 0.97
N TRP A 35 9.14 -3.98 0.72
CA TRP A 35 7.91 -3.27 1.05
C TRP A 35 7.33 -2.61 -0.20
N LEU A 36 6.00 -2.69 -0.35
CA LEU A 36 5.25 -1.92 -1.33
C LEU A 36 4.52 -0.78 -0.62
N LYS A 37 4.80 0.46 -1.03
CA LYS A 37 4.03 1.62 -0.62
C LYS A 37 2.95 1.91 -1.65
N LEU A 38 1.69 1.86 -1.22
CA LEU A 38 0.55 2.18 -2.07
C LEU A 38 0.27 3.68 -1.97
N SER A 39 0.29 4.38 -3.10
CA SER A 39 0.07 5.83 -3.17
C SER A 39 -1.02 6.17 -4.17
N TYR A 40 -1.87 7.15 -3.81
CA TYR A 40 -2.89 7.70 -4.71
C TYR A 40 -2.70 9.20 -4.83
N LYS A 41 -1.90 9.63 -5.81
CA LYS A 41 -1.54 11.03 -6.08
C LYS A 41 -2.31 11.63 -7.25
N TYR A 42 -2.92 10.81 -8.11
CA TYR A 42 -3.72 11.27 -9.25
C TYR A 42 -5.12 11.72 -8.82
N ASN A 43 -5.18 12.79 -8.03
CA ASN A 43 -6.41 13.38 -7.57
C ASN A 43 -6.36 14.92 -7.70
N MET A 44 -7.53 15.58 -7.60
CA MET A 44 -7.63 17.02 -7.78
C MET A 44 -6.86 17.86 -6.75
N LEU A 45 -6.55 17.28 -5.60
CA LEU A 45 -5.83 17.98 -4.53
C LEU A 45 -4.30 17.87 -4.68
N ASN A 46 -3.82 17.02 -5.59
CA ASN A 46 -2.40 16.74 -5.83
C ASN A 46 -1.63 16.36 -4.55
N VAL A 47 -2.29 15.66 -3.63
CA VAL A 47 -1.72 15.10 -2.40
C VAL A 47 -1.91 13.59 -2.39
N ASP A 48 -1.09 12.86 -1.65
CA ASP A 48 -1.31 11.43 -1.47
C ASP A 48 -2.54 11.18 -0.60
N ALA A 49 -3.59 10.65 -1.21
CA ALA A 49 -4.85 10.35 -0.57
C ALA A 49 -5.04 8.85 -0.29
N ALA A 50 -3.99 8.03 -0.41
CA ALA A 50 -4.07 6.59 -0.21
C ALA A 50 -4.67 6.24 1.15
N PHE A 51 -4.13 6.83 2.22
CA PHE A 51 -4.58 6.58 3.59
C PHE A 51 -6.09 6.80 3.80
N THR A 52 -6.68 7.80 3.14
CA THR A 52 -8.10 8.14 3.31
C THR A 52 -9.03 7.42 2.35
N GLN A 53 -8.52 6.98 1.21
CA GLN A 53 -9.34 6.45 0.11
C GLN A 53 -9.29 4.92 -0.01
N LEU A 54 -8.15 4.30 0.33
CA LEU A 54 -7.99 2.85 0.22
C LEU A 54 -8.58 2.16 1.43
N LYS A 55 -9.38 1.10 1.19
CA LYS A 55 -10.03 0.32 2.25
C LYS A 55 -9.47 -1.10 2.37
N ASN A 56 -8.92 -1.61 1.31
CA ASN A 56 -8.28 -2.91 1.23
C ASN A 56 -7.30 -2.91 0.07
N ALA A 57 -6.47 -3.91 -0.03
CA ALA A 57 -5.63 -4.11 -1.20
C ALA A 57 -5.51 -5.60 -1.51
N SER A 58 -5.48 -5.93 -2.81
CA SER A 58 -5.14 -7.25 -3.32
C SER A 58 -3.94 -7.11 -4.24
N ILE A 59 -2.82 -7.71 -3.85
CA ILE A 59 -1.55 -7.63 -4.53
C ILE A 59 -1.32 -8.97 -5.25
N PHE A 60 -1.38 -8.94 -6.57
CA PHE A 60 -1.08 -10.08 -7.43
C PHE A 60 0.39 -10.03 -7.81
N ILE A 61 1.08 -11.12 -7.60
CA ILE A 61 2.53 -11.25 -7.76
C ILE A 61 2.80 -12.19 -8.92
N PHE A 62 3.63 -11.73 -9.84
CA PHE A 62 4.05 -12.47 -11.02
C PHE A 62 5.57 -12.53 -11.10
N ASP A 63 6.10 -13.58 -11.70
CA ASP A 63 7.52 -13.67 -12.01
C ASP A 63 7.95 -12.70 -13.13
N GLU A 64 9.23 -12.67 -13.46
CA GLU A 64 9.79 -11.85 -14.53
C GLU A 64 9.15 -12.15 -15.91
N THR A 65 8.71 -13.39 -16.13
CA THR A 65 8.09 -13.83 -17.38
C THR A 65 6.59 -13.59 -17.45
N GLY A 66 6.00 -13.12 -16.35
CA GLY A 66 4.56 -12.81 -16.25
C GLY A 66 3.69 -13.99 -15.79
N ASN A 67 4.29 -15.09 -15.29
CA ASN A 67 3.52 -16.17 -14.70
C ASN A 67 3.05 -15.76 -13.30
N TYR A 68 1.80 -16.08 -13.01
CA TYR A 68 1.21 -15.83 -11.69
C TYR A 68 1.87 -16.72 -10.62
N ILE A 69 2.24 -16.11 -9.50
CA ILE A 69 2.82 -16.79 -8.33
C ILE A 69 1.79 -16.90 -7.23
N GLU A 70 1.34 -15.75 -6.68
CA GLU A 70 0.42 -15.70 -5.55
C GLU A 70 -0.34 -14.37 -5.48
N THR A 71 -1.35 -14.33 -4.61
CA THR A 71 -2.07 -13.10 -4.27
C THR A 71 -2.04 -12.90 -2.77
N GLN A 72 -1.68 -11.67 -2.33
CA GLN A 72 -1.80 -11.26 -0.94
C GLN A 72 -2.98 -10.30 -0.79
N HIS A 73 -3.88 -10.62 0.16
CA HIS A 73 -5.03 -9.78 0.50
C HIS A 73 -4.75 -9.03 1.80
N ILE A 74 -4.86 -7.72 1.75
CA ILE A 74 -4.59 -6.82 2.86
C ILE A 74 -5.90 -6.14 3.26
N ASP A 75 -6.27 -6.29 4.50
CA ASP A 75 -7.46 -5.63 5.04
C ASP A 75 -7.23 -4.15 5.36
N SER A 76 -8.31 -3.45 5.68
CA SER A 76 -8.27 -2.04 6.01
C SER A 76 -7.42 -1.72 7.24
N LEU A 77 -7.47 -2.57 8.25
CA LEU A 77 -6.76 -2.34 9.51
C LEU A 77 -5.24 -2.40 9.29
N THR A 78 -4.77 -3.49 8.69
CA THR A 78 -3.35 -3.69 8.37
C THR A 78 -2.80 -2.60 7.47
N LEU A 79 -3.59 -2.20 6.45
CA LEU A 79 -3.21 -1.17 5.51
C LEU A 79 -3.00 0.19 6.19
N HIS A 80 -3.90 0.59 7.11
CA HIS A 80 -3.80 1.86 7.81
C HIS A 80 -2.78 1.86 8.95
N GLN A 81 -2.56 0.74 9.62
CA GLN A 81 -1.53 0.64 10.66
C GLN A 81 -0.12 0.91 10.13
N ASN A 82 0.14 0.59 8.86
CA ASN A 82 1.44 0.71 8.22
C ASN A 82 1.51 1.85 7.19
N ASP A 83 0.68 2.89 7.32
CA ASP A 83 0.67 4.05 6.40
C ASP A 83 0.61 3.64 4.91
N CYS A 84 -0.27 2.69 4.58
CA CYS A 84 -0.40 2.10 3.25
C CYS A 84 0.88 1.42 2.71
N GLN A 85 1.75 0.96 3.61
CA GLN A 85 2.90 0.12 3.27
C GLN A 85 2.59 -1.34 3.58
N VAL A 86 2.93 -2.22 2.66
CA VAL A 86 2.70 -3.66 2.76
C VAL A 86 4.02 -4.39 2.65
N ARG A 87 4.36 -5.18 3.67
CA ARG A 87 5.52 -6.06 3.63
C ARG A 87 5.19 -7.35 2.89
N LEU A 88 6.03 -7.74 1.94
CA LEU A 88 5.91 -9.00 1.20
C LEU A 88 6.95 -9.99 1.71
N GLU A 89 6.53 -10.82 2.68
CA GLU A 89 7.45 -11.74 3.41
C GLU A 89 7.77 -13.02 2.65
N SER A 90 6.89 -13.43 1.71
CA SER A 90 6.99 -14.72 1.02
C SER A 90 7.94 -14.71 -0.18
N LEU A 91 8.47 -13.53 -0.56
CA LEU A 91 9.25 -13.41 -1.78
C LEU A 91 10.73 -13.70 -1.54
N SER A 92 11.26 -14.66 -2.29
CA SER A 92 12.70 -14.87 -2.43
C SER A 92 13.34 -13.76 -3.24
N PRO A 93 14.65 -13.50 -3.10
CA PRO A 93 15.35 -12.55 -3.96
C PRO A 93 15.16 -12.91 -5.44
N GLY A 94 14.80 -11.91 -6.25
CA GLY A 94 14.47 -12.12 -7.66
C GLY A 94 13.84 -10.89 -8.29
N LYS A 95 13.34 -11.06 -9.52
CA LYS A 95 12.68 -9.99 -10.27
C LYS A 95 11.21 -10.33 -10.46
N TYR A 96 10.34 -9.38 -10.12
CA TYR A 96 8.90 -9.59 -10.04
C TYR A 96 8.12 -8.47 -10.71
N ASN A 97 6.88 -8.78 -11.06
CA ASN A 97 5.87 -7.83 -11.51
C ASN A 97 4.71 -7.85 -10.51
N PHE A 98 4.19 -6.68 -10.17
CA PHE A 98 3.11 -6.51 -9.20
C PHE A 98 1.91 -5.85 -9.87
N LEU A 99 0.72 -6.39 -9.61
CA LEU A 99 -0.56 -5.78 -9.98
C LEU A 99 -1.37 -5.60 -8.70
N VAL A 100 -1.72 -4.35 -8.41
CA VAL A 100 -2.43 -3.98 -7.18
C VAL A 100 -3.84 -3.52 -7.52
N TRP A 101 -4.81 -4.08 -6.79
CA TRP A 101 -6.19 -3.63 -6.80
C TRP A 101 -6.60 -3.20 -5.40
N SER A 102 -7.40 -2.14 -5.28
CA SER A 102 -8.00 -1.70 -4.01
C SER A 102 -9.45 -1.28 -4.22
N GLY A 103 -10.27 -1.48 -3.19
CA GLY A 103 -11.70 -1.21 -3.25
C GLY A 103 -12.52 -2.37 -3.80
N LEU A 104 -11.95 -3.56 -3.93
CA LEU A 104 -12.66 -4.76 -4.30
C LEU A 104 -13.65 -5.15 -3.20
N THR A 105 -14.89 -5.41 -3.61
CA THR A 105 -15.95 -5.94 -2.75
C THR A 105 -16.60 -7.12 -3.47
N ASP A 106 -16.78 -8.24 -2.80
CA ASP A 106 -17.32 -9.48 -3.37
C ASP A 106 -18.73 -9.31 -3.94
N SER A 107 -19.46 -8.28 -3.48
CA SER A 107 -20.79 -7.98 -3.98
C SER A 107 -20.81 -7.30 -5.35
N CYS A 108 -19.70 -6.68 -5.76
CA CYS A 108 -19.62 -5.88 -6.99
C CYS A 108 -18.56 -6.35 -7.97
N TYR A 109 -17.49 -6.97 -7.47
CA TYR A 109 -16.34 -7.31 -8.29
C TYR A 109 -15.89 -8.75 -8.06
N GLU A 110 -15.59 -9.45 -9.14
CA GLU A 110 -14.83 -10.70 -9.12
C GLU A 110 -13.40 -10.40 -9.57
N CYS A 111 -12.43 -10.78 -8.76
CA CYS A 111 -11.02 -10.51 -9.01
C CYS A 111 -10.26 -11.84 -9.21
N SER A 112 -9.42 -11.86 -10.23
CA SER A 112 -8.52 -12.98 -10.54
C SER A 112 -7.17 -12.45 -11.02
N ALA A 113 -6.19 -13.33 -11.16
CA ALA A 113 -4.89 -12.99 -11.73
C ALA A 113 -4.98 -12.44 -13.17
N SER A 114 -6.04 -12.78 -13.91
CA SER A 114 -6.29 -12.29 -15.27
C SER A 114 -6.99 -10.94 -15.33
N GLY A 115 -7.55 -10.44 -14.22
CA GLY A 115 -8.23 -9.15 -14.16
C GLY A 115 -9.41 -9.11 -13.20
N VAL A 116 -10.14 -7.99 -13.27
CA VAL A 116 -11.34 -7.73 -12.47
C VAL A 116 -12.56 -7.68 -13.37
N ARG A 117 -13.61 -8.39 -12.97
CA ARG A 117 -14.92 -8.39 -13.64
C ARG A 117 -15.96 -7.75 -12.74
N LEU A 118 -16.79 -6.88 -13.31
CA LEU A 118 -17.94 -6.31 -12.64
C LEU A 118 -19.07 -7.35 -12.58
N LEU A 119 -19.60 -7.62 -11.39
CA LEU A 119 -20.68 -8.57 -11.16
C LEU A 119 -22.07 -7.93 -11.08
N CYS A 120 -22.12 -6.64 -10.63
CA CYS A 120 -23.38 -5.96 -10.48
C CYS A 120 -23.88 -5.38 -11.82
N ASP A 121 -25.17 -5.50 -12.09
CA ASP A 121 -25.82 -4.84 -13.21
C ASP A 121 -25.91 -3.33 -12.93
N VAL A 122 -25.26 -2.53 -13.78
CA VAL A 122 -25.29 -1.06 -13.74
C VAL A 122 -26.26 -0.47 -14.77
N SER A 123 -26.91 -1.32 -15.59
CA SER A 123 -27.79 -0.89 -16.68
C SER A 123 -29.20 -0.50 -16.21
N GLY A 124 -29.56 -0.83 -14.97
CA GLY A 124 -30.88 -0.54 -14.40
C GLY A 124 -30.95 0.83 -13.68
N THR A 125 -32.16 1.30 -13.45
CA THR A 125 -32.50 2.48 -12.61
C THR A 125 -32.13 2.31 -11.12
N SER A 126 -31.33 1.29 -10.82
CA SER A 126 -30.84 1.03 -9.47
C SER A 126 -29.82 2.08 -9.05
N SER A 127 -30.10 2.75 -7.96
CA SER A 127 -29.22 3.73 -7.31
C SER A 127 -27.97 3.10 -6.66
N LYS A 128 -27.54 1.92 -7.09
CA LYS A 128 -26.33 1.27 -6.56
C LYS A 128 -25.11 2.04 -7.02
N GLN A 129 -24.46 2.67 -6.07
CA GLN A 129 -23.16 3.30 -6.29
C GLN A 129 -22.08 2.22 -6.32
N LEU A 130 -21.27 2.23 -7.36
CA LEU A 130 -20.09 1.38 -7.40
C LEU A 130 -19.08 1.86 -6.33
N PRO A 131 -18.48 0.93 -5.58
CA PRO A 131 -17.36 1.28 -4.72
C PRO A 131 -16.21 1.89 -5.52
N ALA A 132 -15.43 2.73 -4.87
CA ALA A 132 -14.22 3.28 -5.48
C ALA A 132 -13.24 2.14 -5.75
N LEU A 133 -12.86 1.97 -7.02
CA LEU A 133 -11.93 0.95 -7.47
C LEU A 133 -10.64 1.61 -7.91
N PHE A 134 -9.51 1.09 -7.44
CA PHE A 134 -8.18 1.57 -7.76
C PHE A 134 -7.33 0.44 -8.33
N ASN A 135 -6.45 0.79 -9.25
CA ASN A 135 -5.49 -0.12 -9.85
C ASN A 135 -4.11 0.53 -9.97
N GLY A 136 -3.07 -0.26 -9.79
CA GLY A 136 -1.68 0.11 -10.02
C GLY A 136 -0.84 -1.07 -10.45
N ARG A 137 0.24 -0.81 -11.17
CA ARG A 137 1.15 -1.84 -11.67
C ARG A 137 2.60 -1.39 -11.51
N LEU A 138 3.46 -2.33 -11.14
CA LEU A 138 4.91 -2.21 -11.19
C LEU A 138 5.49 -3.39 -11.95
N GLU A 139 6.46 -3.14 -12.81
CA GLU A 139 7.11 -4.16 -13.61
C GLU A 139 8.62 -4.16 -13.37
N GLY A 140 9.21 -5.36 -13.41
CA GLY A 140 10.65 -5.54 -13.37
C GLY A 140 11.30 -5.12 -12.05
N VAL A 141 10.58 -5.22 -10.93
CA VAL A 141 11.07 -4.84 -9.61
C VAL A 141 12.02 -5.89 -9.09
N VAL A 142 13.21 -5.46 -8.65
CA VAL A 142 14.19 -6.35 -8.02
C VAL A 142 13.91 -6.40 -6.52
N VAL A 143 13.60 -7.60 -6.04
CA VAL A 143 13.45 -7.92 -4.62
C VAL A 143 14.77 -8.48 -4.11
N SER A 144 15.25 -7.96 -3.00
CA SER A 144 16.46 -8.41 -2.29
C SER A 144 16.14 -8.65 -0.82
N GLU A 145 17.08 -9.21 -0.08
CA GLU A 145 16.96 -9.37 1.37
C GLU A 145 17.12 -8.05 2.13
N GLU A 146 17.66 -7.03 1.45
CA GLU A 146 17.83 -5.71 2.03
C GLU A 146 16.48 -4.97 2.12
N TYR A 147 16.39 -4.07 3.11
CA TYR A 147 15.24 -3.18 3.23
C TYR A 147 15.07 -2.33 1.98
N THR A 148 13.99 -2.55 1.27
CA THR A 148 13.67 -1.83 0.04
C THR A 148 12.20 -1.46 0.02
N VAL A 149 11.89 -0.21 -0.28
CA VAL A 149 10.51 0.27 -0.47
C VAL A 149 10.31 0.66 -1.92
N CYS A 150 9.32 0.06 -2.58
CA CYS A 150 8.89 0.45 -3.92
C CYS A 150 7.50 1.10 -3.86
N GLU A 151 7.33 2.24 -4.53
CA GLU A 151 6.05 2.94 -4.58
C GLU A 151 5.21 2.45 -5.77
N VAL A 152 3.96 2.04 -5.49
CA VAL A 152 2.94 1.75 -6.50
C VAL A 152 1.99 2.92 -6.58
N LEU A 153 1.96 3.60 -7.72
CA LEU A 153 1.00 4.67 -7.97
C LEU A 153 -0.33 4.08 -8.44
N LEU A 154 -1.36 4.29 -7.64
CA LEU A 154 -2.70 3.82 -7.94
C LEU A 154 -3.51 4.87 -8.72
N MET A 155 -4.27 4.40 -9.68
CA MET A 155 -5.23 5.20 -10.43
C MET A 155 -6.65 4.79 -10.04
N LYS A 156 -7.51 5.77 -9.81
CA LYS A 156 -8.93 5.54 -9.55
C LYS A 156 -9.66 5.28 -10.87
N LEU A 157 -10.31 4.14 -10.98
CA LEU A 157 -11.02 3.71 -12.20
C LEU A 157 -12.49 4.10 -12.20
N THR A 158 -13.09 4.29 -11.01
CA THR A 158 -14.50 4.67 -10.87
C THR A 158 -14.63 6.14 -10.52
N HIS A 159 -15.49 6.86 -11.26
CA HIS A 159 -15.80 8.26 -11.01
C HIS A 159 -17.28 8.41 -10.66
N ARG A 160 -17.58 9.36 -9.78
CA ARG A 160 -18.94 9.72 -9.40
C ARG A 160 -19.24 11.11 -9.95
N PHE A 161 -20.30 11.22 -10.75
CA PHE A 161 -20.86 12.49 -11.17
C PHE A 161 -22.15 12.78 -10.39
N THR A 162 -22.27 13.97 -9.86
CA THR A 162 -23.51 14.45 -9.23
C THR A 162 -24.00 15.63 -10.06
N CYS A 163 -25.14 15.46 -10.73
CA CYS A 163 -25.81 16.57 -11.43
C CYS A 163 -26.90 17.12 -10.50
N VAL A 164 -26.78 18.39 -10.13
CA VAL A 164 -27.82 19.12 -9.43
C VAL A 164 -28.56 19.96 -10.47
N LEU A 165 -29.79 19.55 -10.81
CA LEU A 165 -30.67 20.35 -11.65
C LEU A 165 -31.33 21.41 -10.77
N GLN A 166 -30.93 22.66 -10.92
CA GLN A 166 -31.64 23.78 -10.33
C GLN A 166 -32.79 24.16 -11.31
N GLY A 167 -33.96 23.54 -11.10
CA GLY A 167 -35.16 23.94 -11.82
C GLY A 167 -35.60 25.33 -11.37
N GLN A 168 -35.86 26.21 -12.30
CA GLN A 168 -36.78 27.33 -12.03
C GLN A 168 -38.11 26.68 -11.61
N ASN A 169 -38.81 27.31 -10.64
CA ASN A 169 -40.10 26.83 -10.16
C ASN A 169 -40.96 26.35 -11.33
N PRO A 170 -41.53 25.15 -11.24
CA PRO A 170 -42.46 24.72 -12.27
C PRO A 170 -43.60 25.74 -12.29
N THR A 171 -43.67 26.53 -13.32
CA THR A 171 -44.93 27.23 -13.63
C THR A 171 -45.97 26.11 -13.78
N PRO A 172 -47.09 26.12 -13.03
CA PRO A 172 -48.14 25.15 -13.28
C PRO A 172 -48.51 25.27 -14.77
N PHE A 173 -48.49 24.16 -15.48
CA PHE A 173 -49.11 24.15 -16.79
C PHE A 173 -50.54 24.55 -16.57
N ALA A 174 -50.92 25.70 -17.15
CA ALA A 174 -52.31 26.04 -17.26
C ALA A 174 -52.93 24.96 -18.14
N ASP A 175 -53.83 24.17 -17.58
CA ASP A 175 -54.69 23.30 -18.38
C ASP A 175 -55.51 24.22 -19.27
N ASP A 176 -55.18 24.27 -20.54
CA ASP A 176 -56.02 24.88 -21.56
C ASP A 176 -57.26 24.00 -21.72
N GLU A 177 -58.42 24.54 -21.29
CA GLU A 177 -59.73 24.02 -21.60
C GLU A 177 -60.04 24.11 -23.11
#